data_0aec988f2a2528502b9840c1360e46f5
#
_entry.id   0aec988f2a2528502b9840c1360e46f5
#
_cell.length_a   1.000
_cell.length_b   1.000
_cell.length_c   1.000
_cell.angle_alpha   90.00
_cell.angle_beta   90.00
_cell.angle_gamma   90.00
#
_symmetry.space_group_name_H-M   'P 1'
#
loop_
_entity.id
_entity.type
_entity.pdbx_description
1 polymer ?
#
loop_
_entity_poly.entity_id
_entity_poly.type
_entity_poly.pdbx_seq_one_letter_code
_entity_poly.pdbx_strand_id
1 'polypeptide(L)'
;MSTYSQVDTSTLGWVKAEIDETLKQARLSLETYADDTSDVSRLRYCITYLHQVVGTLLMVELDGAANLAKETEALADTVYKGDTEPTEAVFEALTRGILAIPDHLARLQFGQADSPFRLLPLINDLRAAHGVEPIKKLDMFTPDLSVRPPENKDAEKLNDREFV
;
A
#
# COMPACT_ATOMS: atom_id res chain seq x y z
N MET A 1 15.81 -10.68 -20.42
CA MET A 1 16.04 -10.64 -18.98
C MET A 1 15.22 -9.55 -18.37
N SER A 2 14.22 -9.91 -17.61
CA SER A 2 13.46 -8.89 -16.95
C SER A 2 14.28 -8.30 -15.81
N THR A 3 14.54 -7.03 -15.90
CA THR A 3 15.14 -6.23 -14.82
C THR A 3 14.24 -6.11 -13.61
N TYR A 4 13.05 -6.69 -13.69
CA TYR A 4 12.00 -6.53 -12.66
C TYR A 4 12.21 -7.36 -11.41
N SER A 5 13.17 -8.26 -11.37
CA SER A 5 13.20 -9.23 -10.29
C SER A 5 14.51 -9.36 -9.57
N GLN A 6 15.50 -8.54 -9.89
CA GLN A 6 16.77 -8.67 -9.21
C GLN A 6 17.00 -7.52 -8.22
N VAL A 7 16.19 -7.54 -7.19
CA VAL A 7 16.63 -6.93 -5.95
C VAL A 7 17.79 -7.79 -5.45
N ASP A 8 18.94 -7.19 -5.27
CA ASP A 8 20.10 -7.85 -4.67
C ASP A 8 19.66 -8.49 -3.34
N THR A 9 19.84 -9.80 -3.19
CA THR A 9 19.41 -10.54 -2.01
C THR A 9 20.02 -10.03 -0.71
N SER A 10 21.21 -9.47 -0.76
CA SER A 10 21.85 -8.86 0.42
C SER A 10 21.17 -7.54 0.81
N THR A 11 20.84 -6.71 -0.18
CA THR A 11 20.08 -5.47 0.06
C THR A 11 18.69 -5.78 0.57
N LEU A 12 18.01 -6.77 -0.03
CA LEU A 12 16.70 -7.20 0.41
C LEU A 12 16.70 -7.74 1.84
N GLY A 13 17.72 -8.51 2.22
CA GLY A 13 17.87 -9.02 3.57
C GLY A 13 17.99 -7.90 4.60
N TRP A 14 18.81 -6.89 4.31
CA TRP A 14 18.97 -5.73 5.18
C TRP A 14 17.69 -4.91 5.29
N VAL A 15 17.07 -4.60 4.15
CA VAL A 15 15.82 -3.85 4.10
C VAL A 15 14.70 -4.58 4.82
N LYS A 16 14.60 -5.91 4.63
CA LYS A 16 13.60 -6.72 5.33
C LYS A 16 13.74 -6.63 6.84
N ALA A 17 14.96 -6.75 7.37
CA ALA A 17 15.19 -6.66 8.80
C ALA A 17 14.74 -5.31 9.36
N GLU A 18 15.07 -4.23 8.67
CA GLU A 18 14.67 -2.88 9.05
C GLU A 18 13.13 -2.70 9.00
N ILE A 19 12.51 -3.18 7.94
CA ILE A 19 11.06 -3.10 7.77
C ILE A 19 10.34 -3.96 8.81
N ASP A 20 10.83 -5.17 9.07
CA ASP A 20 10.24 -6.06 10.08
C ASP A 20 10.20 -5.39 11.46
N GLU A 21 11.29 -4.71 11.85
CA GLU A 21 11.32 -4.00 13.12
C GLU A 21 10.35 -2.82 13.16
N THR A 22 10.33 -2.02 12.09
CA THR A 22 9.41 -0.88 11.99
C THR A 22 7.95 -1.33 12.03
N LEU A 23 7.62 -2.41 11.31
CA LEU A 23 6.26 -2.97 11.30
C LEU A 23 5.87 -3.56 12.65
N LYS A 24 6.83 -4.15 13.37
CA LYS A 24 6.59 -4.60 14.73
C LYS A 24 6.17 -3.44 15.63
N GLN A 25 6.84 -2.30 15.52
CA GLN A 25 6.47 -1.09 16.27
C GLN A 25 5.09 -0.58 15.83
N ALA A 26 4.79 -0.60 14.54
CA ALA A 26 3.47 -0.23 14.03
C ALA A 26 2.38 -1.11 14.63
N ARG A 27 2.60 -2.42 14.66
CA ARG A 27 1.64 -3.38 15.21
C ARG A 27 1.42 -3.16 16.72
N LEU A 28 2.50 -2.98 17.48
CA LEU A 28 2.39 -2.72 18.92
C LEU A 28 1.61 -1.43 19.21
N SER A 29 1.84 -0.39 18.42
CA SER A 29 1.10 0.87 18.54
C SER A 29 -0.37 0.68 18.21
N LEU A 30 -0.67 -0.11 17.17
CA LEU A 30 -2.06 -0.43 16.79
C LEU A 30 -2.76 -1.22 17.88
N GLU A 31 -2.12 -2.22 18.46
CA GLU A 31 -2.67 -3.04 19.54
C GLU A 31 -2.96 -2.18 20.77
N THR A 32 -2.07 -1.27 21.12
CA THR A 32 -2.26 -0.35 22.23
C THR A 32 -3.44 0.60 21.97
N TYR A 33 -3.55 1.10 20.74
CA TYR A 33 -4.72 1.91 20.35
C TYR A 33 -6.02 1.10 20.42
N ALA A 34 -6.01 -0.17 19.99
CA ALA A 34 -7.20 -1.03 20.05
C ALA A 34 -7.69 -1.25 21.49
N ASP A 35 -6.77 -1.30 22.45
CA ASP A 35 -7.10 -1.43 23.87
C ASP A 35 -7.70 -0.15 24.45
N ASP A 36 -7.30 1.01 23.94
CA ASP A 36 -7.80 2.32 24.37
C ASP A 36 -7.88 3.27 23.18
N THR A 37 -9.02 3.30 22.51
CA THR A 37 -9.25 4.11 21.32
C THR A 37 -9.34 5.62 21.62
N SER A 38 -9.35 6.01 22.90
CA SER A 38 -9.24 7.43 23.27
C SER A 38 -7.81 7.95 23.12
N ASP A 39 -6.81 7.08 23.15
CA ASP A 39 -5.41 7.45 22.97
C ASP A 39 -5.03 7.45 21.48
N VAL A 40 -5.44 8.49 20.78
CA VAL A 40 -5.19 8.65 19.34
C VAL A 40 -3.71 8.82 19.01
N SER A 41 -2.88 9.17 19.98
CA SER A 41 -1.44 9.29 19.77
C SER A 41 -0.81 7.94 19.37
N ARG A 42 -1.35 6.84 19.87
CA ARG A 42 -0.88 5.50 19.52
C ARG A 42 -1.15 5.18 18.04
N LEU A 43 -2.32 5.57 17.57
CA LEU A 43 -2.64 5.41 16.15
C LEU A 43 -1.74 6.27 15.26
N ARG A 44 -1.43 7.48 15.72
CA ARG A 44 -0.49 8.36 15.02
C ARG A 44 0.90 7.73 14.90
N TYR A 45 1.40 7.09 15.95
CA TYR A 45 2.67 6.36 15.88
C TYR A 45 2.61 5.24 14.85
N CYS A 46 1.52 4.48 14.84
CA CYS A 46 1.32 3.43 13.84
C CYS A 46 1.42 4.00 12.42
N ILE A 47 0.73 5.10 12.15
CA ILE A 47 0.76 5.78 10.84
C ILE A 47 2.18 6.21 10.48
N THR A 48 2.90 6.79 11.43
CA THR A 48 4.28 7.23 11.21
C THR A 48 5.19 6.07 10.82
N TYR A 49 5.08 4.94 11.51
CA TYR A 49 5.86 3.74 11.18
C TYR A 49 5.48 3.19 9.80
N LEU A 50 4.20 3.14 9.47
CA LEU A 50 3.74 2.71 8.14
C LEU A 50 4.28 3.63 7.05
N HIS A 51 4.29 4.93 7.29
CA HIS A 51 4.83 5.91 6.34
C HIS A 51 6.33 5.67 6.09
N GLN A 52 7.10 5.37 7.13
CA GLN A 52 8.51 5.01 7.00
C GLN A 52 8.70 3.76 6.14
N VAL A 53 7.84 2.76 6.35
CA VAL A 53 7.86 1.53 5.56
C VAL A 53 7.59 1.82 4.08
N VAL A 54 6.58 2.63 3.79
CA VAL A 54 6.28 3.06 2.41
C VAL A 54 7.51 3.70 1.77
N GLY A 55 8.12 4.66 2.45
CA GLY A 55 9.30 5.36 1.94
C GLY A 55 10.45 4.41 1.64
N THR A 56 10.74 3.49 2.55
CA THR A 56 11.81 2.51 2.37
C THR A 56 11.54 1.59 1.18
N LEU A 57 10.31 1.08 1.06
CA LEU A 57 9.91 0.20 -0.04
C LEU A 57 10.00 0.89 -1.40
N LEU A 58 9.60 2.15 -1.47
CA LEU A 58 9.72 2.94 -2.69
C LEU A 58 11.19 3.18 -3.08
N MET A 59 12.06 3.44 -2.11
CA MET A 59 13.49 3.64 -2.35
C MET A 59 14.16 2.41 -2.96
N VAL A 60 13.72 1.23 -2.58
CA VAL A 60 14.28 -0.04 -3.11
C VAL A 60 13.44 -0.60 -4.26
N GLU A 61 12.51 0.19 -4.77
CA GLU A 61 11.69 -0.14 -5.95
C GLU A 61 10.83 -1.40 -5.81
N LEU A 62 10.34 -1.66 -4.59
CA LEU A 62 9.39 -2.73 -4.33
C LEU A 62 7.97 -2.16 -4.35
N ASP A 63 7.50 -1.83 -5.55
CA ASP A 63 6.27 -1.09 -5.76
C ASP A 63 5.01 -1.86 -5.32
N GLY A 64 4.99 -3.18 -5.50
CA GLY A 64 3.88 -4.00 -5.04
C GLY A 64 3.72 -3.96 -3.52
N ALA A 65 4.81 -4.19 -2.81
CA ALA A 65 4.82 -4.10 -1.35
C ALA A 65 4.53 -2.66 -0.88
N ALA A 66 5.07 -1.65 -1.58
CA ALA A 66 4.81 -0.25 -1.26
C ALA A 66 3.33 0.10 -1.38
N ASN A 67 2.64 -0.41 -2.39
CA ASN A 67 1.21 -0.20 -2.57
C ASN A 67 0.40 -0.79 -1.42
N LEU A 68 0.75 -1.98 -0.96
CA LEU A 68 0.11 -2.58 0.20
C LEU A 68 0.32 -1.71 1.45
N ALA A 69 1.54 -1.25 1.68
CA ALA A 69 1.86 -0.38 2.83
C ALA A 69 1.10 0.95 2.74
N LYS A 70 0.98 1.54 1.56
CA LYS A 70 0.22 2.78 1.34
C LYS A 70 -1.26 2.60 1.68
N GLU A 71 -1.87 1.50 1.25
CA GLU A 71 -3.28 1.26 1.53
C GLU A 71 -3.51 0.99 3.03
N THR A 72 -2.58 0.34 3.68
CA THR A 72 -2.63 0.13 5.13
C THR A 72 -2.52 1.48 5.87
N GLU A 73 -1.56 2.31 5.47
CA GLU A 73 -1.41 3.66 6.02
C GLU A 73 -2.66 4.52 5.79
N ALA A 74 -3.22 4.47 4.57
CA ALA A 74 -4.42 5.24 4.22
C ALA A 74 -5.61 4.88 5.11
N LEU A 75 -5.82 3.59 5.37
CA LEU A 75 -6.89 3.15 6.26
C LEU A 75 -6.67 3.67 7.69
N ALA A 76 -5.46 3.53 8.22
CA ALA A 76 -5.13 4.03 9.55
C ALA A 76 -5.33 5.56 9.64
N ASP A 77 -4.96 6.28 8.60
CA ASP A 77 -5.11 7.73 8.53
C ASP A 77 -6.58 8.16 8.55
N THR A 78 -7.47 7.45 7.85
CA THR A 78 -8.92 7.76 7.90
C THR A 78 -9.52 7.52 9.27
N VAL A 79 -9.04 6.52 10.00
CA VAL A 79 -9.44 6.29 11.39
C VAL A 79 -8.95 7.44 12.28
N TYR A 80 -7.70 7.85 12.11
CA TYR A 80 -7.12 8.95 12.87
C TYR A 80 -7.87 10.26 12.65
N LYS A 81 -8.29 10.54 11.41
CA LYS A 81 -9.07 11.74 11.07
C LYS A 81 -10.53 11.67 11.51
N GLY A 82 -11.00 10.53 11.98
CA GLY A 82 -12.37 10.35 12.40
C GLY A 82 -13.34 10.05 11.26
N ASP A 83 -12.85 9.83 10.05
CA ASP A 83 -13.68 9.52 8.88
C ASP A 83 -14.10 8.05 8.83
N THR A 84 -13.40 7.18 9.53
CA THR A 84 -13.68 5.75 9.64
C THR A 84 -13.71 5.36 11.11
N GLU A 85 -14.77 4.65 11.53
CA GLU A 85 -14.86 4.18 12.91
C GLU A 85 -13.87 3.03 13.16
N PRO A 86 -13.24 2.99 14.35
CA PRO A 86 -12.31 1.93 14.72
C PRO A 86 -13.06 0.65 15.11
N THR A 87 -13.68 -0.01 14.15
CA THR A 87 -14.38 -1.28 14.36
C THR A 87 -13.40 -2.45 14.39
N GLU A 88 -13.86 -3.58 14.90
CA GLU A 88 -13.08 -4.82 14.90
C GLU A 88 -12.64 -5.22 13.48
N ALA A 89 -13.52 -5.05 12.49
CA ALA A 89 -13.21 -5.33 11.10
C ALA A 89 -12.08 -4.44 10.57
N VAL A 90 -12.05 -3.17 10.97
CA VAL A 90 -10.98 -2.23 10.60
C VAL A 90 -9.65 -2.65 11.24
N PHE A 91 -9.65 -3.01 12.52
CA PHE A 91 -8.45 -3.51 13.21
C PHE A 91 -7.92 -4.78 12.56
N GLU A 92 -8.81 -5.70 12.19
CA GLU A 92 -8.43 -6.92 11.49
C GLU A 92 -7.78 -6.62 10.16
N ALA A 93 -8.37 -5.73 9.37
CA ALA A 93 -7.81 -5.33 8.07
C ALA A 93 -6.42 -4.69 8.23
N LEU A 94 -6.26 -3.77 9.18
CA LEU A 94 -4.97 -3.13 9.46
C LEU A 94 -3.92 -4.15 9.89
N THR A 95 -4.28 -5.07 10.77
CA THR A 95 -3.37 -6.12 11.24
C THR A 95 -2.94 -7.03 10.10
N ARG A 96 -3.87 -7.43 9.23
CA ARG A 96 -3.57 -8.23 8.05
C ARG A 96 -2.61 -7.51 7.10
N GLY A 97 -2.84 -6.20 6.88
CA GLY A 97 -1.94 -5.39 6.06
C GLY A 97 -0.52 -5.34 6.64
N ILE A 98 -0.40 -5.10 7.92
CA ILE A 98 0.90 -5.03 8.62
C ILE A 98 1.63 -6.38 8.55
N LEU A 99 0.93 -7.50 8.77
CA LEU A 99 1.55 -8.82 8.78
C LEU A 99 1.87 -9.34 7.38
N ALA A 100 1.12 -8.92 6.37
CA ALA A 100 1.33 -9.38 5.00
C ALA A 100 2.61 -8.82 4.37
N ILE A 101 3.07 -7.65 4.79
CA ILE A 101 4.27 -7.03 4.22
C ILE A 101 5.51 -7.88 4.49
N PRO A 102 5.82 -8.28 5.74
CA PRO A 102 6.97 -9.17 6.00
C PRO A 102 6.87 -10.51 5.28
N ASP A 103 5.68 -11.09 5.22
CA ASP A 103 5.44 -12.34 4.51
C ASP A 103 5.75 -12.21 3.02
N HIS A 104 5.28 -11.14 2.40
CA HIS A 104 5.57 -10.85 0.99
C HIS A 104 7.06 -10.66 0.75
N LEU A 105 7.75 -9.91 1.61
CA LEU A 105 9.20 -9.70 1.50
C LEU A 105 9.97 -11.02 1.65
N ALA A 106 9.53 -11.90 2.54
CA ALA A 106 10.12 -13.22 2.68
C ALA A 106 10.01 -14.03 1.38
N ARG A 107 8.87 -13.96 0.71
CA ARG A 107 8.67 -14.62 -0.58
C ARG A 107 9.60 -14.07 -1.66
N LEU A 108 9.84 -12.77 -1.66
CA LEU A 108 10.79 -12.14 -2.59
C LEU A 108 12.21 -12.65 -2.35
N GLN A 109 12.61 -12.89 -1.09
CA GLN A 109 13.91 -13.47 -0.76
C GLN A 109 14.09 -14.88 -1.33
N PHE A 110 12.99 -15.62 -1.50
CA PHE A 110 13.01 -16.93 -2.12
C PHE A 110 12.89 -16.89 -3.65
N GLY A 111 13.04 -15.71 -4.25
CA GLY A 111 13.06 -15.56 -5.70
C GLY A 111 11.71 -15.34 -6.35
N GLN A 112 10.65 -15.16 -5.58
CA GLN A 112 9.34 -14.82 -6.15
C GLN A 112 9.32 -13.35 -6.57
N ALA A 113 8.61 -13.06 -7.65
CA ALA A 113 8.46 -11.69 -8.16
C ALA A 113 7.55 -10.85 -7.27
N ASP A 114 7.80 -9.54 -7.21
CA ASP A 114 6.93 -8.57 -6.54
C ASP A 114 5.68 -8.34 -7.41
N SER A 115 4.81 -9.35 -7.46
CA SER A 115 3.62 -9.32 -8.29
C SER A 115 2.49 -8.53 -7.62
N PRO A 116 1.98 -7.48 -8.29
CA PRO A 116 0.86 -6.71 -7.75
C PRO A 116 -0.42 -7.54 -7.62
N PHE A 117 -0.56 -8.61 -8.40
CA PHE A 117 -1.79 -9.43 -8.37
C PHE A 117 -1.94 -10.25 -7.10
N ARG A 118 -0.82 -10.67 -6.51
CA ARG A 118 -0.86 -11.46 -5.28
C ARG A 118 -1.45 -10.67 -4.11
N LEU A 119 -1.13 -9.38 -4.04
CA LEU A 119 -1.54 -8.51 -2.95
C LEU A 119 -2.89 -7.84 -3.20
N LEU A 120 -3.40 -7.93 -4.41
CA LEU A 120 -4.63 -7.22 -4.82
C LEU A 120 -5.84 -7.52 -3.94
N PRO A 121 -6.14 -8.79 -3.57
CA PRO A 121 -7.29 -9.06 -2.70
C PRO A 121 -7.19 -8.34 -1.36
N LEU A 122 -6.03 -8.35 -0.73
CA LEU A 122 -5.82 -7.67 0.54
C LEU A 122 -5.87 -6.15 0.39
N ILE A 123 -5.27 -5.61 -0.65
CA ILE A 123 -5.34 -4.18 -0.96
C ILE A 123 -6.81 -3.76 -1.09
N ASN A 124 -7.61 -4.55 -1.79
CA ASN A 124 -9.03 -4.25 -1.97
C ASN A 124 -9.82 -4.39 -0.67
N ASP A 125 -9.46 -5.32 0.21
CA ASP A 125 -10.07 -5.42 1.53
C ASP A 125 -9.77 -4.17 2.38
N LEU A 126 -8.54 -3.68 2.32
CA LEU A 126 -8.16 -2.44 3.00
C LEU A 126 -8.93 -1.24 2.45
N ARG A 127 -9.07 -1.15 1.13
CA ARG A 127 -9.81 -0.07 0.47
C ARG A 127 -11.30 -0.12 0.85
N ALA A 128 -11.89 -1.31 0.86
CA ALA A 128 -13.29 -1.50 1.23
C ALA A 128 -13.57 -1.09 2.68
N ALA A 129 -12.61 -1.29 3.58
CA ALA A 129 -12.76 -0.97 5.00
C ALA A 129 -13.01 0.51 5.27
N HIS A 130 -12.63 1.40 4.35
CA HIS A 130 -12.92 2.84 4.44
C HIS A 130 -13.66 3.39 3.20
N GLY A 131 -14.41 2.53 2.52
CA GLY A 131 -15.33 2.95 1.47
C GLY A 131 -14.67 3.36 0.16
N VAL A 132 -13.43 2.96 -0.08
CA VAL A 132 -12.73 3.24 -1.34
C VAL A 132 -12.96 2.11 -2.32
N GLU A 133 -13.20 2.46 -3.58
CA GLU A 133 -13.47 1.47 -4.62
C GLU A 133 -12.29 0.51 -4.83
N PRO A 134 -12.57 -0.78 -5.12
CA PRO A 134 -11.51 -1.74 -5.37
C PRO A 134 -10.75 -1.42 -6.66
N ILE A 135 -9.47 -1.78 -6.68
CA ILE A 135 -8.66 -1.76 -7.89
C ILE A 135 -9.02 -2.99 -8.72
N LYS A 136 -9.32 -2.79 -9.99
CA LYS A 136 -9.62 -3.88 -10.92
C LYS A 136 -8.32 -4.44 -11.50
N LYS A 137 -8.28 -5.75 -11.72
CA LYS A 137 -7.12 -6.38 -12.38
C LYS A 137 -6.78 -5.73 -13.71
N LEU A 138 -7.79 -5.30 -14.45
CA LEU A 138 -7.60 -4.65 -15.74
C LEU A 138 -6.82 -3.35 -15.61
N ASP A 139 -7.05 -2.59 -14.54
CA ASP A 139 -6.35 -1.33 -14.29
C ASP A 139 -4.86 -1.52 -14.03
N MET A 140 -4.47 -2.70 -13.54
CA MET A 140 -3.07 -3.06 -13.31
C MET A 140 -2.33 -3.43 -14.59
N PHE A 141 -3.04 -3.83 -15.63
CA PHE A 141 -2.46 -4.16 -16.93
C PHE A 141 -2.30 -2.95 -17.83
N THR A 142 -2.99 -1.85 -17.54
CA THR A 142 -2.86 -0.65 -18.34
C THR A 142 -1.55 0.04 -17.99
N PRO A 143 -0.78 0.48 -18.99
CA PRO A 143 0.35 1.35 -18.73
C PRO A 143 -0.13 2.59 -17.99
N ASP A 144 0.74 3.17 -17.20
CA ASP A 144 0.41 4.32 -16.39
C ASP A 144 -0.15 5.45 -17.24
N LEU A 145 -1.47 5.54 -17.30
CA LEU A 145 -2.18 6.55 -18.07
C LEU A 145 -2.11 7.93 -17.42
N SER A 146 -1.60 8.01 -16.19
CA SER A 146 -1.36 9.30 -15.55
C SER A 146 -0.24 10.10 -16.23
N VAL A 147 0.62 9.43 -16.99
CA VAL A 147 1.67 10.03 -17.80
C VAL A 147 1.14 10.46 -19.18
N ARG A 148 -0.12 10.19 -19.47
CA ARG A 148 -0.72 10.64 -20.72
C ARG A 148 -0.79 12.15 -20.73
N PRO A 149 -0.15 12.80 -21.73
CA PRO A 149 -0.24 14.24 -21.82
C PRO A 149 -1.70 14.65 -21.97
N PRO A 150 -2.08 15.85 -21.50
CA PRO A 150 -3.45 16.33 -21.56
C PRO A 150 -3.97 16.59 -22.98
N GLU A 151 -3.26 16.14 -23.98
CA GLU A 151 -3.55 16.27 -25.40
C GLU A 151 -4.88 15.63 -25.82
N ASN A 152 -5.41 14.72 -25.01
CA ASN A 152 -6.72 14.15 -25.27
C ASN A 152 -7.84 15.19 -25.28
N LYS A 153 -7.66 16.29 -24.56
CA LYS A 153 -8.62 17.40 -24.60
C LYS A 153 -8.55 18.15 -25.91
N ASP A 154 -7.36 18.21 -26.50
CA ASP A 154 -7.18 18.88 -27.77
C ASP A 154 -7.58 17.98 -28.95
N ALA A 155 -7.38 16.67 -28.83
CA ALA A 155 -7.85 15.70 -29.80
C ALA A 155 -9.38 15.62 -29.84
N GLU A 156 -10.03 15.67 -28.68
CA GLU A 156 -11.50 15.76 -28.63
C GLU A 156 -12.04 17.04 -29.26
N LYS A 157 -11.37 18.16 -29.03
CA LYS A 157 -11.74 19.43 -29.65
C LYS A 157 -11.52 19.43 -31.16
N LEU A 158 -10.51 18.75 -31.63
CA LEU A 158 -10.26 18.59 -33.06
C LEU A 158 -11.31 17.69 -33.71
N ASN A 159 -11.68 16.60 -33.05
CA ASN A 159 -12.75 15.73 -33.53
C ASN A 159 -14.11 16.43 -33.57
N ASP A 160 -14.41 17.21 -32.56
CA ASP A 160 -15.67 18.00 -32.55
C ASP A 160 -15.71 19.05 -33.65
N ARG A 161 -14.56 19.56 -34.09
CA ARG A 161 -14.45 20.50 -35.18
C ARG A 161 -14.56 19.85 -36.55
N GLU A 162 -14.19 18.60 -36.68
CA GLU A 162 -14.29 17.86 -37.94
C GLU A 162 -15.72 17.43 -38.25
N PHE A 163 -16.60 17.36 -37.24
CA PHE A 163 -17.99 16.97 -37.39
C PHE A 163 -18.96 18.15 -37.58
N VAL A 164 -18.43 19.34 -37.65
CA VAL A 164 -19.29 20.53 -37.87
C VAL A 164 -19.30 20.92 -39.36
#